data_d6931e0405e31ae90fd16b2e5ef3e72d
#
_entry.id   d6931e0405e31ae90fd16b2e5ef3e72d
#
_cell.length_a   1.000
_cell.length_b   1.000
_cell.length_c   1.000
_cell.angle_alpha   90.00
_cell.angle_beta   90.00
_cell.angle_gamma   90.00
#
_symmetry.space_group_name_H-M   'P 1'
#
loop_
_entity.id
_entity.type
_entity.pdbx_description
1 polymer ?
#
loop_
_entity_poly.entity_id
_entity_poly.type
_entity_poly.pdbx_seq_one_letter_code
_entity_poly.pdbx_strand_id
1 'polypeptide(L)'
;MDTLTDERLEREFKVTEKALKELKIIVSKDDKNHEKALHFVDTAKRYYADAKFFKEKGDKASAFGALNYAFGWLDAGKSIGLFEAISLS
;
A
#
# COMPACT_ATOMS: atom_id res chain seq x y z
N MET A 1 20.97 -15.77 -4.14
CA MET A 1 19.55 -16.11 -3.94
C MET A 1 18.95 -15.19 -2.90
N ASP A 2 17.87 -14.53 -3.28
CA ASP A 2 17.17 -13.66 -2.33
C ASP A 2 16.43 -14.48 -1.31
N THR A 3 16.78 -14.29 -0.06
CA THR A 3 16.00 -14.84 1.03
C THR A 3 15.19 -13.70 1.63
N LEU A 4 13.93 -13.96 1.87
CA LEU A 4 13.05 -12.99 2.54
C LEU A 4 13.38 -12.99 4.02
N THR A 5 14.09 -11.95 4.46
CA THR A 5 14.49 -11.81 5.86
C THR A 5 13.41 -11.07 6.64
N ASP A 6 13.42 -11.25 7.95
CA ASP A 6 12.53 -10.52 8.86
C ASP A 6 12.77 -9.01 8.77
N GLU A 7 14.03 -8.62 8.65
CA GLU A 7 14.39 -7.20 8.53
C GLU A 7 13.83 -6.57 7.27
N ARG A 8 13.90 -7.29 6.14
CA ARG A 8 13.37 -6.79 4.88
C ARG A 8 11.85 -6.67 4.94
N LEU A 9 11.19 -7.69 5.48
CA LEU A 9 9.75 -7.67 5.62
C LEU A 9 9.30 -6.51 6.51
N GLU A 10 9.97 -6.31 7.64
CA GLU A 10 9.66 -5.23 8.56
C GLU A 10 9.82 -3.87 7.89
N ARG A 11 10.86 -3.70 7.09
CA ARG A 11 11.09 -2.47 6.32
C ARG A 11 9.95 -2.19 5.36
N GLU A 12 9.50 -3.22 4.64
CA GLU A 12 8.40 -3.08 3.68
C GLU A 12 7.09 -2.72 4.38
N PHE A 13 6.84 -3.28 5.56
CA PHE A 13 5.69 -2.90 6.36
C PHE A 13 5.73 -1.42 6.74
N LYS A 14 6.87 -0.94 7.19
CA LYS A 14 7.04 0.46 7.58
C LYS A 14 6.85 1.42 6.41
N VAL A 15 7.40 1.08 5.25
CA VAL A 15 7.26 1.90 4.05
C VAL A 15 5.79 1.99 3.64
N THR A 16 5.10 0.88 3.61
CA THR A 16 3.69 0.83 3.22
C THR A 16 2.80 1.57 4.22
N GLU A 17 3.04 1.36 5.50
CA GLU A 17 2.30 2.06 6.55
C GLU A 17 2.48 3.57 6.45
N LYS A 18 3.71 4.02 6.25
CA LYS A 18 4.01 5.44 6.10
C LYS A 18 3.30 6.03 4.89
N ALA A 19 3.34 5.33 3.77
CA ALA A 19 2.64 5.77 2.55
C ALA A 19 1.15 5.91 2.79
N LEU A 20 0.53 4.93 3.46
CA LEU A 20 -0.90 4.98 3.76
C LEU A 20 -1.27 6.13 4.69
N LYS A 21 -0.40 6.47 5.64
CA LYS A 21 -0.64 7.58 6.57
C LYS A 21 -0.44 8.95 5.94
N GLU A 22 0.50 9.07 5.02
CA GLU A 22 0.91 10.36 4.47
C GLU A 22 0.23 10.72 3.16
N LEU A 23 -0.41 9.78 2.48
CA LEU A 23 -1.05 10.07 1.21
C LEU A 23 -2.15 11.11 1.35
N LYS A 24 -2.31 11.93 0.31
CA LYS A 24 -3.37 12.94 0.25
C LYS A 24 -4.11 12.82 -1.07
N ILE A 25 -5.41 12.65 -1.01
CA ILE A 25 -6.26 12.64 -2.19
C ILE A 25 -6.29 14.06 -2.74
N ILE A 26 -5.94 14.22 -4.03
CA ILE A 26 -5.83 15.53 -4.65
C ILE A 26 -6.94 15.83 -5.66
N VAL A 27 -7.81 14.84 -5.92
CA VAL A 27 -9.01 15.09 -6.75
C VAL A 27 -10.12 15.67 -5.89
N SER A 28 -10.82 16.67 -6.43
CA SER A 28 -11.92 17.33 -5.76
C SER A 28 -13.03 16.32 -5.39
N LYS A 29 -13.73 16.59 -4.29
CA LYS A 29 -14.88 15.78 -3.88
C LYS A 29 -15.99 15.77 -4.92
N ASP A 30 -16.07 16.81 -5.74
CA ASP A 30 -17.08 16.92 -6.79
C ASP A 30 -16.67 16.16 -8.06
N ASP A 31 -15.43 15.73 -8.15
CA ASP A 31 -14.92 14.98 -9.29
C ASP A 31 -15.28 13.50 -9.11
N LYS A 32 -15.83 12.90 -10.16
CA LYS A 32 -16.15 11.46 -10.14
C LYS A 32 -14.94 10.58 -9.84
N ASN A 33 -13.72 11.07 -10.12
CA ASN A 33 -12.50 10.36 -9.80
C ASN A 33 -12.18 10.35 -8.30
N HIS A 34 -12.89 11.12 -7.49
CA HIS A 34 -12.70 11.11 -6.06
C HIS A 34 -13.07 9.74 -5.47
N GLU A 35 -14.17 9.16 -5.92
CA GLU A 35 -14.57 7.81 -5.48
C GLU A 35 -13.55 6.76 -5.89
N LYS A 36 -12.97 6.92 -7.08
CA LYS A 36 -11.91 6.03 -7.57
C LYS A 36 -10.70 6.11 -6.64
N ALA A 37 -10.33 7.32 -6.23
CA ALA A 37 -9.22 7.52 -5.29
C ALA A 37 -9.50 6.82 -3.96
N LEU A 38 -10.71 6.96 -3.42
CA LEU A 38 -11.10 6.28 -2.19
C LEU A 38 -11.04 4.75 -2.34
N HIS A 39 -11.47 4.25 -3.49
CA HIS A 39 -11.41 2.81 -3.78
C HIS A 39 -9.97 2.30 -3.79
N PHE A 40 -9.06 3.03 -4.43
CA PHE A 40 -7.65 2.65 -4.49
C PHE A 40 -7.03 2.61 -3.10
N VAL A 41 -7.30 3.63 -2.29
CA VAL A 41 -6.79 3.70 -0.92
C VAL A 41 -7.34 2.56 -0.08
N ASP A 42 -8.66 2.33 -0.15
CA ASP A 42 -9.31 1.26 0.60
C ASP A 42 -8.74 -0.11 0.22
N THR A 43 -8.55 -0.34 -1.06
CA THR A 43 -7.99 -1.60 -1.56
C THR A 43 -6.57 -1.80 -1.05
N ALA A 44 -5.74 -0.75 -1.08
CA ALA A 44 -4.39 -0.83 -0.54
C ALA A 44 -4.40 -1.15 0.95
N LYS A 45 -5.32 -0.55 1.71
CA LYS A 45 -5.45 -0.82 3.15
C LYS A 45 -5.85 -2.26 3.43
N ARG A 46 -6.72 -2.83 2.61
CA ARG A 46 -7.13 -4.23 2.76
C ARG A 46 -5.97 -5.18 2.54
N TYR A 47 -5.17 -4.94 1.50
CA TYR A 47 -3.98 -5.76 1.26
C TYR A 47 -2.96 -5.60 2.39
N TYR A 48 -2.82 -4.40 2.94
CA TYR A 48 -1.95 -4.18 4.09
C TYR A 48 -2.42 -4.98 5.30
N ALA A 49 -3.73 -5.00 5.56
CA ALA A 49 -4.30 -5.79 6.64
C ALA A 49 -4.05 -7.28 6.42
N ASP A 50 -4.21 -7.76 5.18
CA ASP A 50 -3.92 -9.14 4.83
C ASP A 50 -2.45 -9.47 5.09
N ALA A 51 -1.55 -8.56 4.76
CA ALA A 51 -0.12 -8.74 4.99
C ALA A 51 0.17 -8.92 6.48
N LYS A 52 -0.47 -8.14 7.33
CA LYS A 52 -0.31 -8.26 8.79
C LYS A 52 -0.82 -9.62 9.29
N PHE A 53 -1.94 -10.06 8.76
CA PHE A 53 -2.51 -11.38 9.09
C PHE A 53 -1.52 -12.49 8.74
N PHE A 54 -0.97 -12.48 7.53
CA PHE A 54 -0.01 -13.50 7.11
C PHE A 54 1.27 -13.46 7.94
N LYS A 55 1.73 -12.26 8.28
CA LYS A 55 2.91 -12.11 9.14
C LYS A 55 2.69 -12.78 10.49
N GLU A 56 1.53 -12.56 11.10
CA GLU A 56 1.17 -13.16 12.38
C GLU A 56 1.11 -14.68 12.31
N LYS A 57 0.75 -15.23 11.15
CA LYS A 57 0.71 -16.66 10.91
C LYS A 57 2.09 -17.25 10.59
N GLY A 58 3.11 -16.42 10.49
CA GLY A 58 4.45 -16.89 10.14
C GLY A 58 4.64 -17.11 8.65
N ASP A 59 3.70 -16.68 7.81
CA ASP A 59 3.76 -16.84 6.36
C ASP A 59 4.36 -15.59 5.73
N LYS A 60 5.68 -15.52 5.71
CA LYS A 60 6.41 -14.36 5.21
C LYS A 60 6.19 -14.12 3.72
N ALA A 61 6.15 -15.18 2.94
CA ALA A 61 5.99 -15.07 1.48
C ALA A 61 4.65 -14.44 1.14
N SER A 62 3.56 -14.90 1.76
CA SER A 62 2.23 -14.33 1.53
C SER A 62 2.14 -12.91 2.05
N ALA A 63 2.77 -12.62 3.19
CA ALA A 63 2.81 -11.26 3.73
C ALA A 63 3.50 -10.31 2.75
N PHE A 64 4.64 -10.71 2.21
CA PHE A 64 5.38 -9.90 1.24
C PHE A 64 4.57 -9.69 -0.03
N GLY A 65 3.90 -10.76 -0.52
CA GLY A 65 3.02 -10.67 -1.68
C GLY A 65 1.90 -9.67 -1.49
N ALA A 66 1.23 -9.71 -0.34
CA ALA A 66 0.16 -8.78 -0.02
C ALA A 66 0.67 -7.33 0.06
N LEU A 67 1.87 -7.12 0.62
CA LEU A 67 2.48 -5.79 0.63
C LEU A 67 2.76 -5.28 -0.78
N ASN A 68 3.21 -6.15 -1.66
CA ASN A 68 3.45 -5.78 -3.05
C ASN A 68 2.16 -5.35 -3.75
N TYR A 69 1.04 -6.02 -3.48
CA TYR A 69 -0.25 -5.60 -4.01
C TYR A 69 -0.67 -4.25 -3.44
N ALA A 70 -0.52 -4.05 -2.14
CA ALA A 70 -0.83 -2.75 -1.53
C ALA A 70 -0.01 -1.64 -2.17
N PHE A 71 1.29 -1.86 -2.34
CA PHE A 71 2.18 -0.90 -2.98
C PHE A 71 1.74 -0.62 -4.42
N GLY A 72 1.35 -1.66 -5.16
CA GLY A 72 0.89 -1.52 -6.54
C GLY A 72 -0.31 -0.60 -6.66
N TRP A 73 -1.30 -0.73 -5.77
CA TRP A 73 -2.45 0.16 -5.75
C TRP A 73 -2.08 1.60 -5.42
N LEU A 74 -1.16 1.79 -4.48
CA LEU A 74 -0.69 3.13 -4.11
C LEU A 74 0.11 3.77 -5.26
N ASP A 75 1.00 3.00 -5.87
CA ASP A 75 1.80 3.48 -6.98
C ASP A 75 0.93 3.84 -8.19
N ALA A 76 -0.04 2.99 -8.51
CA ALA A 76 -0.97 3.24 -9.61
C ALA A 76 -1.79 4.51 -9.37
N GLY A 77 -2.34 4.68 -8.16
CA GLY A 77 -3.13 5.86 -7.83
C GLY A 77 -2.31 7.15 -7.91
N LYS A 78 -1.07 7.09 -7.44
CA LYS A 78 -0.16 8.22 -7.56
C LYS A 78 0.14 8.54 -9.03
N SER A 79 0.40 7.51 -9.83
CA SER A 79 0.75 7.66 -11.24
C SER A 79 -0.35 8.31 -12.07
N ILE A 80 -1.60 8.02 -11.77
CA ILE A 80 -2.74 8.59 -12.52
C ILE A 80 -3.33 9.84 -11.86
N GLY A 81 -2.65 10.36 -10.84
CA GLY A 81 -3.01 11.66 -10.26
C GLY A 81 -4.19 11.65 -9.30
N LEU A 82 -4.51 10.51 -8.69
CA LEU A 82 -5.60 10.44 -7.72
C LEU A 82 -5.18 10.98 -6.35
N PHE A 83 -3.93 10.79 -5.98
CA PHE A 83 -3.39 11.26 -4.71
C PHE A 83 -1.88 11.45 -4.79
N GLU A 84 -1.36 12.15 -3.80
CA GLU A 84 0.07 12.30 -3.58
C GLU A 84 0.51 11.29 -2.53
N ALA A 85 1.67 10.68 -2.77
CA ALA A 85 2.26 9.72 -1.83
C ALA A 85 3.78 9.91 -1.88
N ILE A 86 4.25 10.92 -1.18
CA ILE A 86 5.65 11.35 -1.20
C ILE A 86 6.61 10.23 -0.81
N SER A 87 6.21 9.41 0.17
CA SER A 87 7.04 8.32 0.66
C SER A 87 7.24 7.19 -0.34
N LEU A 88 6.56 7.25 -1.49
CA LEU A 88 6.74 6.29 -2.59
C LEU A 88 7.72 6.79 -3.65
N SER A 89 8.21 7.99 -3.53
CA SER A 89 9.12 8.56 -4.53
C SER A 89 10.53 8.02 -4.43
#